data_42c087b0e86167a464d906e8afd7d35d
#
_entry.id   42c087b0e86167a464d906e8afd7d35d
#
_cell.length_a   1.000
_cell.length_b   1.000
_cell.length_c   1.000
_cell.angle_alpha   90.00
_cell.angle_beta   90.00
_cell.angle_gamma   90.00
#
_symmetry.space_group_name_H-M   'P 1'
#
loop_
_entity.id
_entity.type
_entity.pdbx_description
1 polymer ?
#
loop_
_entity_poly.entity_id
_entity_poly.type
_entity_poly.pdbx_seq_one_letter_code
_entity_poly.pdbx_strand_id
1 'polypeptide(L)'
;MAAAGNRAEIIRGIFAAYLANDRASVEAAFAEDFRFSTPYGENIDKPRYFAECWRDSGWIGRHEIERIMVDGVEAYVTYHCVARDGKSFRNTEFFVFDGDKVSRIDVYFGPSHQDGELVRQDR
;
A
#
# COMPACT_ATOMS: atom_id res chain seq x y z
N MET A 1 3.50 19.16 13.35
CA MET A 1 2.27 18.97 12.58
C MET A 1 2.60 18.85 11.11
N ALA A 2 2.13 17.80 10.48
CA ALA A 2 2.40 17.61 9.06
C ALA A 2 1.51 18.53 8.23
N ALA A 3 2.11 19.29 7.34
CA ALA A 3 1.38 19.95 6.27
C ALA A 3 0.90 18.90 5.25
N ALA A 4 -0.12 19.23 4.47
CA ALA A 4 -0.65 18.31 3.45
C ALA A 4 0.45 17.78 2.51
N GLY A 5 1.46 18.62 2.16
CA GLY A 5 2.57 18.21 1.32
C GLY A 5 3.45 17.13 1.93
N ASN A 6 3.52 17.05 3.27
CA ASN A 6 4.30 16.03 3.95
C ASN A 6 3.66 14.65 3.89
N ARG A 7 2.35 14.57 3.66
CA ARG A 7 1.66 13.29 3.60
C ARG A 7 2.06 12.48 2.38
N ALA A 8 2.31 13.13 1.26
CA ALA A 8 2.88 12.45 0.09
C ALA A 8 4.24 11.83 0.44
N GLU A 9 5.09 12.55 1.16
CA GLU A 9 6.39 12.03 1.59
C GLU A 9 6.26 10.88 2.59
N ILE A 10 5.27 10.95 3.48
CA ILE A 10 4.99 9.84 4.41
C ILE A 10 4.60 8.59 3.63
N ILE A 11 3.74 8.73 2.62
CA ILE A 11 3.33 7.60 1.77
C ILE A 11 4.55 7.01 1.05
N ARG A 12 5.39 7.85 0.44
CA ARG A 12 6.62 7.38 -0.22
C ARG A 12 7.53 6.64 0.75
N GLY A 13 7.64 7.14 1.98
CA GLY A 13 8.44 6.49 3.02
C GLY A 13 7.90 5.12 3.42
N ILE A 14 6.57 4.98 3.49
CA ILE A 14 5.93 3.70 3.80
C ILE A 14 6.23 2.67 2.70
N PHE A 15 6.08 3.05 1.44
CA PHE A 15 6.40 2.15 0.33
C PHE A 15 7.89 1.79 0.29
N ALA A 16 8.78 2.76 0.54
CA ALA A 16 10.21 2.49 0.60
C ALA A 16 10.55 1.52 1.74
N ALA A 17 9.95 1.71 2.91
CA ALA A 17 10.16 0.82 4.05
C ALA A 17 9.65 -0.59 3.77
N TYR A 18 8.50 -0.71 3.12
CA TYR A 18 7.97 -2.00 2.72
C TYR A 18 8.94 -2.73 1.77
N LEU A 19 9.44 -2.03 0.76
CA LEU A 19 10.38 -2.60 -0.21
C LEU A 19 11.71 -3.00 0.44
N ALA A 20 12.10 -2.29 1.49
CA ALA A 20 13.31 -2.60 2.26
C ALA A 20 13.09 -3.66 3.34
N ASN A 21 11.88 -4.21 3.46
CA ASN A 21 11.49 -5.13 4.53
C ASN A 21 11.66 -4.51 5.92
N ASP A 22 11.48 -3.20 6.03
CA ASP A 22 11.60 -2.46 7.28
C ASP A 22 10.23 -2.37 7.96
N ARG A 23 9.84 -3.47 8.58
CA ARG A 23 8.55 -3.60 9.25
C ARG A 23 8.38 -2.56 10.37
N ALA A 24 9.44 -2.32 11.14
CA ALA A 24 9.37 -1.40 12.27
C ALA A 24 8.97 0.01 11.84
N SER A 25 9.52 0.49 10.71
CA SER A 25 9.16 1.81 10.19
C SER A 25 7.71 1.88 9.72
N VAL A 26 7.21 0.80 9.11
CA VAL A 26 5.81 0.75 8.69
C VAL A 26 4.88 0.71 9.91
N GLU A 27 5.21 -0.10 10.92
CA GLU A 27 4.44 -0.14 12.17
C GLU A 27 4.37 1.24 12.83
N ALA A 28 5.50 1.96 12.85
CA ALA A 28 5.57 3.29 13.45
C ALA A 28 4.74 4.33 12.68
N ALA A 29 4.56 4.13 11.38
CA ALA A 29 3.78 5.05 10.54
C ALA A 29 2.27 4.86 10.68
N PHE A 30 1.83 3.72 11.19
CA PHE A 30 0.40 3.41 11.34
C PHE A 30 -0.11 3.79 12.73
N ALA A 31 -1.31 4.38 12.78
CA ALA A 31 -1.97 4.70 14.04
C ALA A 31 -2.37 3.42 14.79
N GLU A 32 -2.56 3.55 16.10
CA GLU A 32 -2.96 2.39 16.92
C GLU A 32 -4.30 1.81 16.50
N ASP A 33 -5.23 2.66 16.05
CA ASP A 33 -6.55 2.25 15.58
C ASP A 33 -6.60 2.01 14.07
N PHE A 34 -5.44 1.80 13.45
CA PHE A 34 -5.32 1.53 12.01
C PHE A 34 -6.26 0.42 11.55
N ARG A 35 -6.86 0.62 10.37
CA ARG A 35 -7.70 -0.38 9.70
C ARG A 35 -7.25 -0.54 8.25
N PHE A 36 -7.23 -1.79 7.80
CA PHE A 36 -6.80 -2.17 6.47
C PHE A 36 -7.91 -2.96 5.79
N SER A 37 -8.23 -2.62 4.55
CA SER A 37 -9.25 -3.33 3.77
C SER A 37 -8.76 -3.59 2.36
N THR A 38 -9.09 -4.76 1.85
CA THR A 38 -8.87 -5.18 0.46
C THR A 38 -10.11 -5.92 -0.02
N PRO A 39 -10.19 -6.30 -1.30
CA PRO A 39 -11.27 -7.18 -1.76
C PRO A 39 -11.39 -8.51 -1.00
N TYR A 40 -10.32 -8.93 -0.32
CA TYR A 40 -10.30 -10.21 0.39
C TYR A 40 -10.53 -10.10 1.90
N GLY A 41 -10.60 -8.90 2.45
CA GLY A 41 -10.85 -8.75 3.88
C GLY A 41 -11.05 -7.31 4.27
N GLU A 42 -12.03 -7.04 5.15
CA GLU A 42 -12.37 -5.69 5.56
C GLU A 42 -12.07 -5.42 7.02
N ASN A 43 -11.73 -4.19 7.34
CA ASN A 43 -11.53 -3.68 8.70
C ASN A 43 -10.53 -4.51 9.51
N ILE A 44 -9.46 -4.95 8.88
CA ILE A 44 -8.38 -5.68 9.54
C ILE A 44 -7.62 -4.70 10.42
N ASP A 45 -7.52 -5.00 11.72
CA ASP A 45 -6.85 -4.11 12.66
C ASP A 45 -5.32 -4.23 12.56
N LYS A 46 -4.62 -3.33 13.25
CA LYS A 46 -3.16 -3.24 13.15
C LYS A 46 -2.44 -4.53 13.53
N PRO A 47 -2.74 -5.17 14.69
CA PRO A 47 -2.07 -6.43 15.01
C PRO A 47 -2.30 -7.52 13.99
N ARG A 48 -3.53 -7.64 13.50
CA ARG A 48 -3.88 -8.65 12.50
C ARG A 48 -3.23 -8.36 11.16
N TYR A 49 -3.12 -7.08 10.77
CA TYR A 49 -2.42 -6.72 9.53
C TYR A 49 -0.98 -7.25 9.54
N PHE A 50 -0.24 -7.02 10.62
CA PHE A 50 1.15 -7.45 10.70
C PHE A 50 1.29 -8.96 10.90
N ALA A 51 0.29 -9.61 11.47
CA ALA A 51 0.32 -11.07 11.63
C ALA A 51 -0.05 -11.83 10.34
N GLU A 52 -0.98 -11.28 9.54
CA GLU A 52 -1.58 -12.03 8.43
C GLU A 52 -1.36 -11.39 7.06
N CYS A 53 -1.17 -10.07 6.98
CA CYS A 53 -1.08 -9.37 5.70
C CYS A 53 0.34 -8.91 5.36
N TRP A 54 1.19 -8.67 6.35
CA TRP A 54 2.57 -8.27 6.11
C TRP A 54 3.31 -9.39 5.39
N ARG A 55 4.05 -9.00 4.38
CA ARG A 55 4.71 -9.96 3.51
C ARG A 55 6.07 -9.44 3.11
N ASP A 56 7.05 -10.32 3.09
CA ASP A 56 8.38 -10.00 2.58
C ASP A 56 8.29 -9.52 1.13
N SER A 57 9.06 -8.50 0.77
CA SER A 57 9.03 -7.87 -0.54
C SER A 57 9.94 -8.55 -1.57
N GLY A 58 10.56 -9.69 -1.23
CA GLY A 58 11.51 -10.36 -2.12
C GLY A 58 10.93 -10.83 -3.45
N TRP A 59 9.62 -10.96 -3.57
CA TRP A 59 8.94 -11.34 -4.80
C TRP A 59 8.86 -10.19 -5.81
N ILE A 60 9.12 -8.95 -5.39
CA ILE A 60 8.99 -7.76 -6.22
C ILE A 60 10.26 -7.57 -7.03
N GLY A 61 10.12 -7.51 -8.36
CA GLY A 61 11.22 -7.19 -9.26
C GLY A 61 11.35 -5.69 -9.49
N ARG A 62 10.23 -5.01 -9.70
CA ARG A 62 10.21 -3.56 -9.89
C ARG A 62 8.91 -2.99 -9.31
N HIS A 63 9.03 -1.84 -8.69
CA HIS A 63 7.89 -1.13 -8.10
C HIS A 63 8.01 0.35 -8.43
N GLU A 64 6.91 0.94 -8.91
CA GLU A 64 6.92 2.34 -9.32
C GLU A 64 5.63 3.02 -8.85
N ILE A 65 5.78 4.07 -8.06
CA ILE A 65 4.64 4.94 -7.73
C ILE A 65 4.40 5.84 -8.92
N GLU A 66 3.21 5.77 -9.50
CA GLU A 66 2.87 6.55 -10.68
C GLU A 66 2.27 7.90 -10.33
N ARG A 67 1.48 7.96 -9.26
CA ARG A 67 0.91 9.24 -8.79
C ARG A 67 0.45 9.14 -7.36
N ILE A 68 0.51 10.29 -6.68
CA ILE A 68 -0.04 10.48 -5.34
C ILE A 68 -0.87 11.76 -5.38
N MET A 69 -2.13 11.68 -4.93
CA MET A 69 -3.03 12.82 -4.81
C MET A 69 -3.40 12.96 -3.34
N VAL A 70 -3.11 14.12 -2.76
CA VAL A 70 -3.41 14.40 -1.35
C VAL A 70 -4.44 15.51 -1.27
N ASP A 71 -5.49 15.28 -0.48
CA ASP A 71 -6.50 16.28 -0.19
C ASP A 71 -6.83 16.24 1.30
N GLY A 72 -6.26 17.16 2.06
CA GLY A 72 -6.42 17.19 3.52
C GLY A 72 -5.89 15.93 4.16
N VAL A 73 -6.76 15.19 4.86
CA VAL A 73 -6.39 13.95 5.54
C VAL A 73 -6.51 12.71 4.67
N GLU A 74 -6.92 12.88 3.42
CA GLU A 74 -7.12 11.76 2.50
C GLU A 74 -6.11 11.80 1.37
N ALA A 75 -5.73 10.64 0.88
CA ALA A 75 -4.82 10.53 -0.25
C ALA A 75 -5.11 9.28 -1.06
N TYR A 76 -4.80 9.34 -2.35
CA TYR A 76 -4.80 8.19 -3.25
C TYR A 76 -3.41 8.02 -3.80
N VAL A 77 -2.96 6.78 -3.88
CA VAL A 77 -1.70 6.44 -4.54
C VAL A 77 -1.95 5.31 -5.53
N THR A 78 -1.47 5.49 -6.75
CA THR A 78 -1.50 4.45 -7.78
C THR A 78 -0.06 4.03 -8.06
N TYR A 79 0.18 2.74 -8.06
CA TYR A 79 1.51 2.19 -8.32
C TYR A 79 1.44 1.00 -9.26
N HIS A 80 2.55 0.76 -9.94
CA HIS A 80 2.76 -0.38 -10.83
C HIS A 80 3.80 -1.29 -10.21
N CYS A 81 3.51 -2.57 -10.17
CA CYS A 81 4.41 -3.56 -9.60
C CYS A 81 4.65 -4.66 -10.62
N VAL A 82 5.92 -5.02 -10.80
CA VAL A 82 6.31 -6.16 -11.63
C VAL A 82 6.99 -7.17 -10.72
N ALA A 83 6.40 -8.36 -10.60
CA ALA A 83 6.95 -9.44 -9.81
C ALA A 83 8.11 -10.10 -10.55
N ARG A 84 8.96 -10.82 -9.83
CA ARG A 84 10.12 -11.50 -10.42
C ARG A 84 9.72 -12.61 -11.39
N ASP A 85 8.50 -13.14 -11.26
CA ASP A 85 7.97 -14.17 -12.17
C ASP A 85 7.34 -13.60 -13.45
N GLY A 86 7.41 -12.28 -13.65
CA GLY A 86 6.86 -11.62 -14.82
C GLY A 86 5.44 -11.11 -14.68
N LYS A 87 4.74 -11.46 -13.61
CA LYS A 87 3.41 -10.90 -13.36
C LYS A 87 3.50 -9.42 -13.05
N SER A 88 2.54 -8.66 -13.54
CA SER A 88 2.46 -7.23 -13.24
C SER A 88 1.04 -6.81 -12.94
N PHE A 89 0.91 -5.74 -12.16
CA PHE A 89 -0.40 -5.20 -11.81
C PHE A 89 -0.27 -3.74 -11.41
N ARG A 90 -1.39 -3.02 -11.49
CA ARG A 90 -1.55 -1.69 -10.90
C ARG A 90 -2.59 -1.76 -9.82
N ASN A 91 -2.29 -1.17 -8.68
CA ASN A 91 -3.24 -1.01 -7.59
C ASN A 91 -3.38 0.46 -7.26
N THR A 92 -4.55 0.84 -6.74
CA THR A 92 -4.75 2.14 -6.12
C THR A 92 -5.09 1.92 -4.66
N GLU A 93 -4.43 2.68 -3.78
CA GLU A 93 -4.70 2.62 -2.35
C GLU A 93 -5.21 3.97 -1.87
N PHE A 94 -6.23 3.91 -1.03
CA PHE A 94 -6.82 5.08 -0.39
C PHE A 94 -6.32 5.14 1.05
N PHE A 95 -5.74 6.29 1.42
CA PHE A 95 -5.15 6.51 2.74
C PHE A 95 -5.97 7.56 3.49
N VAL A 96 -6.18 7.33 4.78
CA VAL A 96 -6.69 8.35 5.70
C VAL A 96 -5.64 8.57 6.78
N PHE A 97 -5.35 9.84 7.08
CA PHE A 97 -4.37 10.23 8.08
C PHE A 97 -5.04 10.74 9.34
N ASP A 98 -4.43 10.45 10.46
CA ASP A 98 -4.69 11.08 11.75
C ASP A 98 -3.38 11.76 12.17
N GLY A 99 -3.29 13.08 11.95
CA GLY A 99 -2.03 13.80 12.05
C GLY A 99 -1.01 13.24 11.06
N ASP A 100 0.10 12.76 11.56
CA ASP A 100 1.18 12.19 10.75
C ASP A 100 1.07 10.67 10.60
N LYS A 101 0.09 10.05 11.25
CA LYS A 101 -0.08 8.60 11.22
C LYS A 101 -1.17 8.20 10.24
N VAL A 102 -0.99 7.04 9.65
CA VAL A 102 -2.01 6.47 8.76
C VAL A 102 -3.02 5.71 9.60
N SER A 103 -4.29 6.11 9.53
CA SER A 103 -5.37 5.45 10.29
C SER A 103 -6.17 4.47 9.45
N ARG A 104 -6.05 4.55 8.12
CA ARG A 104 -6.80 3.65 7.23
C ARG A 104 -6.11 3.52 5.88
N ILE A 105 -6.10 2.29 5.38
CA ILE A 105 -5.73 2.01 3.98
C ILE A 105 -6.78 1.07 3.41
N ASP A 106 -7.37 1.47 2.27
CA ASP A 106 -8.24 0.62 1.46
C ASP A 106 -7.51 0.35 0.14
N VAL A 107 -7.32 -0.92 -0.20
CA VAL A 107 -6.61 -1.29 -1.42
C VAL A 107 -7.61 -1.72 -2.49
N TYR A 108 -7.49 -1.11 -3.66
CA TYR A 108 -8.26 -1.46 -4.86
C TYR A 108 -7.32 -2.15 -5.84
N PHE A 109 -7.57 -3.43 -6.10
CA PHE A 109 -6.73 -4.21 -7.00
C PHE A 109 -7.07 -3.91 -8.45
N GLY A 110 -6.04 -3.59 -9.22
CA GLY A 110 -6.15 -3.62 -10.67
C GLY A 110 -5.96 -5.04 -11.19
N PRO A 111 -6.25 -5.27 -12.46
CA PRO A 111 -6.05 -6.59 -13.05
C PRO A 111 -4.56 -6.92 -13.14
N SER A 112 -4.27 -8.22 -13.10
CA SER A 112 -2.91 -8.72 -13.27
C SER A 112 -2.64 -9.09 -14.72
N HIS A 113 -1.38 -8.94 -15.13
CA HIS A 113 -0.91 -9.32 -16.46
C HIS A 113 0.27 -10.28 -16.30
N GLN A 114 0.40 -11.20 -17.24
CA GLN A 114 1.56 -12.10 -17.36
C GLN A 114 2.10 -11.95 -18.76
N ASP A 115 3.35 -11.49 -18.89
CA ASP A 115 4.00 -11.28 -20.18
C ASP A 115 3.16 -10.41 -21.12
N GLY A 116 2.51 -9.37 -20.56
CA GLY A 116 1.70 -8.43 -21.32
C GLY A 116 0.27 -8.86 -21.59
N GLU A 117 -0.12 -10.05 -21.19
CA GLU A 117 -1.48 -10.54 -21.37
C GLU A 117 -2.27 -10.52 -20.08
N LEU A 118 -3.53 -10.13 -20.17
CA LEU A 118 -4.42 -10.07 -19.01
C LEU A 118 -4.62 -11.47 -18.42
N VAL A 119 -4.38 -11.57 -17.12
CA VAL A 119 -4.62 -12.81 -16.37
C VAL A 119 -6.01 -12.74 -15.78
N ARG A 120 -6.85 -13.73 -16.09
CA ARG A 120 -8.17 -13.84 -15.48
C ARG A 120 -8.01 -14.24 -14.03
N GLN A 121 -8.77 -13.57 -13.18
CA GLN A 121 -8.83 -13.93 -11.77
C GLN A 121 -10.06 -14.78 -11.56
N ASP A 122 -9.85 -16.04 -11.26
CA ASP A 122 -10.93 -16.94 -10.84
C ASP A 122 -11.25 -16.68 -9.39
N ARG A 123 -12.51 -16.57 -9.09
CA ARG A 123 -13.00 -16.34 -7.74
C ARG A 123 -13.72 -17.57 -7.21
#